data_035b1e8982139ee5c8f73eb4a8c932e0
#
_entry.id   035b1e8982139ee5c8f73eb4a8c932e0
#
_cell.length_a   1.000
_cell.length_b   1.000
_cell.length_c   1.000
_cell.angle_alpha   90.00
_cell.angle_beta   90.00
_cell.angle_gamma   90.00
#
_symmetry.space_group_name_H-M   'P 1'
#
loop_
_entity.id
_entity.type
_entity.pdbx_description
1 polymer ?
#
loop_
_entity_poly.entity_id
_entity_poly.type
_entity_poly.pdbx_seq_one_letter_code
_entity_poly.pdbx_strand_id
1 'polypeptide(L)'
;MKTKESRFQVHDELTAPERSLPVLKGALAAGGQLSNFIGVLAGSPAALRAYARYRSELRNGTLPLKTQQRIGLAVAQHQANEYAQSLLHRTARDAGLGLDEIALAREFESSDVREAALLSFIKALVETDEVPPLHLLEEAREAGWTDEQILEAVAYVALAGFMNLLTRAGNIPADGSVEDSRLLSAA
;
A
#
# COMPACT_ATOMS: atom_id res chain seq x y z
N MET A 1 -0.60 27.15 0.71
CA MET A 1 -1.10 25.77 0.67
C MET A 1 -1.85 25.53 1.97
N LYS A 2 -3.13 25.14 1.94
CA LYS A 2 -3.83 24.72 3.17
C LYS A 2 -3.21 23.40 3.62
N THR A 3 -2.77 23.33 4.86
CA THR A 3 -2.29 22.10 5.49
C THR A 3 -3.38 21.05 5.43
N LYS A 4 -3.03 19.84 4.98
CA LYS A 4 -3.96 18.72 4.89
C LYS A 4 -4.15 18.16 6.31
N GLU A 5 -5.31 18.44 6.93
CA GLU A 5 -5.66 17.89 8.24
C GLU A 5 -6.53 16.65 8.08
N SER A 6 -6.26 15.63 8.89
CA SER A 6 -7.11 14.44 8.92
C SER A 6 -8.51 14.78 9.44
N ARG A 7 -9.54 14.24 8.78
CA ARG A 7 -10.94 14.35 9.20
C ARG A 7 -11.29 13.41 10.36
N PHE A 8 -10.52 12.36 10.55
CA PHE A 8 -10.63 11.43 11.64
C PHE A 8 -9.50 11.66 12.63
N GLN A 9 -9.73 11.35 13.89
CA GLN A 9 -8.69 11.39 14.90
C GLN A 9 -7.57 10.40 14.52
N VAL A 10 -6.34 10.88 14.60
CA VAL A 10 -5.15 10.03 14.53
C VAL A 10 -4.83 9.56 15.93
N HIS A 11 -5.06 8.30 16.20
CA HIS A 11 -4.87 7.69 17.52
C HIS A 11 -3.42 7.21 17.69
N ASP A 12 -2.99 7.28 18.92
CA ASP A 12 -1.77 6.67 19.45
C ASP A 12 -2.11 5.59 20.51
N GLU A 13 -1.13 5.12 21.26
CA GLU A 13 -1.34 4.13 22.32
C GLU A 13 -2.17 4.67 23.50
N LEU A 14 -2.23 5.99 23.69
CA LEU A 14 -2.94 6.63 24.82
C LEU A 14 -4.39 6.95 24.48
N THR A 15 -4.67 7.18 23.20
CA THR A 15 -5.99 7.66 22.74
C THR A 15 -6.79 6.59 22.00
N ALA A 16 -6.14 5.51 21.56
CA ALA A 16 -6.83 4.45 20.83
C ALA A 16 -7.78 3.64 21.74
N PRO A 17 -8.90 3.13 21.17
CA PRO A 17 -9.75 2.18 21.87
C PRO A 17 -8.92 0.99 22.39
N GLU A 18 -9.21 0.52 23.60
CA GLU A 18 -8.48 -0.57 24.26
C GLU A 18 -8.32 -1.81 23.37
N ARG A 19 -9.35 -2.17 22.61
CA ARG A 19 -9.36 -3.32 21.71
C ARG A 19 -8.45 -3.15 20.49
N SER A 20 -7.90 -1.96 20.21
CA SER A 20 -6.92 -1.68 19.18
C SER A 20 -5.48 -1.80 19.69
N LEU A 21 -5.26 -1.67 21.00
CA LEU A 21 -3.92 -1.63 21.61
C LEU A 21 -3.04 -2.84 21.27
N PRO A 22 -3.53 -4.10 21.24
CA PRO A 22 -2.67 -5.24 20.90
C PRO A 22 -2.02 -5.11 19.53
N VAL A 23 -2.76 -4.60 18.53
CA VAL A 23 -2.23 -4.40 17.16
C VAL A 23 -1.25 -3.25 17.11
N LEU A 24 -1.55 -2.12 17.79
CA LEU A 24 -0.66 -0.96 17.84
C LEU A 24 0.66 -1.30 18.53
N LYS A 25 0.63 -2.00 19.66
CA LYS A 25 1.83 -2.46 20.37
C LYS A 25 2.68 -3.40 19.52
N GLY A 26 2.03 -4.31 18.77
CA GLY A 26 2.74 -5.18 17.82
C GLY A 26 3.44 -4.39 16.70
N ALA A 27 2.79 -3.35 16.18
CA ALA A 27 3.37 -2.48 15.15
C ALA A 27 4.57 -1.69 15.68
N LEU A 28 4.48 -1.15 16.90
CA LEU A 28 5.57 -0.41 17.55
C LEU A 28 6.74 -1.31 17.94
N ALA A 29 6.46 -2.51 18.46
CA ALA A 29 7.50 -3.47 18.83
C ALA A 29 8.36 -3.92 17.63
N ALA A 30 7.83 -3.84 16.42
CA ALA A 30 8.57 -4.06 15.18
C ALA A 30 9.52 -2.91 14.79
N GLY A 31 9.71 -1.91 15.66
CA GLY A 31 10.66 -0.80 15.48
C GLY A 31 10.13 0.35 14.62
N GLY A 32 8.83 0.42 14.40
CA GLY A 32 8.19 1.45 13.59
C GLY A 32 7.56 2.60 14.38
N GLN A 33 7.44 3.76 13.76
CA GLN A 33 6.48 4.79 14.19
C GLN A 33 5.10 4.41 13.67
N LEU A 34 4.05 4.76 14.45
CA LEU A 34 2.68 4.63 13.96
C LEU A 34 2.44 5.62 12.83
N SER A 35 2.13 5.11 11.65
CA SER A 35 1.75 5.97 10.54
C SER A 35 0.38 6.61 10.81
N ASN A 36 0.14 7.79 10.21
CA ASN A 36 -1.15 8.47 10.29
C ASN A 36 -2.31 7.55 9.83
N PHE A 37 -2.06 6.73 8.81
CA PHE A 37 -3.03 5.73 8.33
C PHE A 37 -3.41 4.72 9.43
N ILE A 38 -2.43 4.15 10.12
CA ILE A 38 -2.66 3.19 11.21
C ILE A 38 -3.32 3.90 12.40
N GLY A 39 -2.89 5.13 12.72
CA GLY A 39 -3.49 5.93 13.77
C GLY A 39 -4.99 6.20 13.53
N VAL A 40 -5.39 6.56 12.32
CA VAL A 40 -6.80 6.72 11.95
C VAL A 40 -7.54 5.39 12.01
N LEU A 41 -6.95 4.33 11.45
CA LEU A 41 -7.56 3.01 11.42
C LEU A 41 -7.77 2.44 12.84
N ALA A 42 -6.92 2.82 13.79
CA ALA A 42 -7.00 2.42 15.20
C ALA A 42 -8.31 2.86 15.88
N GLY A 43 -8.99 3.89 15.37
CA GLY A 43 -10.32 4.26 15.83
C GLY A 43 -11.39 3.19 15.64
N SER A 44 -11.14 2.21 14.75
CA SER A 44 -11.99 1.03 14.56
C SER A 44 -11.21 -0.26 14.82
N PRO A 45 -11.35 -0.87 16.01
CA PRO A 45 -10.65 -2.13 16.33
C PRO A 45 -10.92 -3.26 15.33
N ALA A 46 -12.09 -3.31 14.73
CA ALA A 46 -12.45 -4.32 13.73
C ALA A 46 -11.71 -4.09 12.42
N ALA A 47 -11.74 -2.84 11.89
CA ALA A 47 -11.07 -2.49 10.65
C ALA A 47 -9.55 -2.62 10.77
N LEU A 48 -8.97 -2.19 11.92
CA LEU A 48 -7.55 -2.33 12.18
C LEU A 48 -7.10 -3.79 12.18
N ARG A 49 -7.82 -4.68 12.87
CA ARG A 49 -7.48 -6.11 12.90
C ARG A 49 -7.65 -6.78 11.53
N ALA A 50 -8.72 -6.44 10.79
CA ALA A 50 -8.93 -6.97 9.45
C ALA A 50 -7.79 -6.57 8.51
N TYR A 51 -7.41 -5.29 8.51
CA TYR A 51 -6.29 -4.78 7.71
C TYR A 51 -4.96 -5.43 8.11
N ALA A 52 -4.66 -5.46 9.41
CA ALA A 52 -3.41 -6.03 9.93
C ALA A 52 -3.27 -7.51 9.55
N ARG A 53 -4.37 -8.27 9.69
CA ARG A 53 -4.39 -9.69 9.31
C ARG A 53 -4.23 -9.88 7.81
N TYR A 54 -5.00 -9.14 7.00
CA TYR A 54 -4.90 -9.23 5.54
C TYR A 54 -3.48 -8.94 5.05
N ARG A 55 -2.89 -7.83 5.54
CA ARG A 55 -1.51 -7.47 5.21
C ARG A 55 -0.50 -8.53 5.67
N SER A 56 -0.70 -9.11 6.86
CA SER A 56 0.18 -10.15 7.39
C SER A 56 0.14 -11.42 6.54
N GLU A 57 -1.03 -11.87 6.14
CA GLU A 57 -1.18 -13.06 5.29
C GLU A 57 -0.49 -12.86 3.93
N LEU A 58 -0.75 -11.72 3.25
CA LEU A 58 -0.10 -11.42 1.97
C LEU A 58 1.42 -11.26 2.08
N ARG A 59 1.92 -10.75 3.22
CA ARG A 59 3.37 -10.64 3.44
C ARG A 59 4.04 -12.01 3.56
N ASN A 60 3.33 -13.00 4.05
CA ASN A 60 3.81 -14.38 4.22
C ASN A 60 3.50 -15.27 2.99
N GLY A 61 2.92 -14.68 1.95
CA GLY A 61 2.61 -15.36 0.70
C GLY A 61 3.85 -15.62 -0.17
N THR A 62 3.60 -16.03 -1.39
CA THR A 62 4.63 -16.44 -2.36
C THR A 62 5.03 -15.31 -3.33
N LEU A 63 4.27 -14.20 -3.37
CA LEU A 63 4.55 -13.08 -4.25
C LEU A 63 5.79 -12.30 -3.76
N PRO A 64 6.83 -12.13 -4.59
CA PRO A 64 8.07 -11.47 -4.18
C PRO A 64 7.83 -10.03 -3.69
N LEU A 65 8.57 -9.60 -2.66
CA LEU A 65 8.43 -8.27 -2.08
C LEU A 65 8.58 -7.14 -3.12
N LYS A 66 9.53 -7.27 -4.05
CA LYS A 66 9.72 -6.27 -5.12
C LYS A 66 8.51 -6.18 -6.03
N THR A 67 7.86 -7.29 -6.32
CA THR A 67 6.62 -7.34 -7.12
C THR A 67 5.46 -6.68 -6.37
N GLN A 68 5.33 -6.95 -5.08
CA GLN A 68 4.36 -6.28 -4.22
C GLN A 68 4.52 -4.75 -4.25
N GLN A 69 5.79 -4.26 -4.21
CA GLN A 69 6.07 -2.82 -4.29
C GLN A 69 5.70 -2.23 -5.66
N ARG A 70 5.98 -2.94 -6.77
CA ARG A 70 5.59 -2.50 -8.12
C ARG A 70 4.08 -2.37 -8.26
N ILE A 71 3.33 -3.39 -7.84
CA ILE A 71 1.86 -3.35 -7.85
C ILE A 71 1.34 -2.19 -7.02
N GLY A 72 1.88 -2.01 -5.81
CA GLY A 72 1.49 -0.91 -4.94
C GLY A 72 1.73 0.46 -5.57
N LEU A 73 2.91 0.69 -6.19
CA LEU A 73 3.26 1.93 -6.88
C LEU A 73 2.30 2.21 -8.05
N ALA A 74 2.04 1.19 -8.89
CA ALA A 74 1.14 1.29 -10.03
C ALA A 74 -0.28 1.69 -9.60
N VAL A 75 -0.84 0.97 -8.64
CA VAL A 75 -2.19 1.23 -8.13
C VAL A 75 -2.27 2.59 -7.43
N ALA A 76 -1.26 2.97 -6.64
CA ALA A 76 -1.23 4.28 -5.98
C ALA A 76 -1.18 5.44 -6.99
N GLN A 77 -0.44 5.28 -8.07
CA GLN A 77 -0.37 6.26 -9.16
C GLN A 77 -1.71 6.33 -9.91
N HIS A 78 -2.25 5.21 -10.34
CA HIS A 78 -3.55 5.13 -11.03
C HIS A 78 -4.69 5.76 -10.21
N GLN A 79 -4.68 5.55 -8.89
CA GLN A 79 -5.68 6.10 -7.98
C GLN A 79 -5.37 7.53 -7.52
N ALA A 80 -4.29 8.15 -7.99
CA ALA A 80 -3.80 9.48 -7.57
C ALA A 80 -3.70 9.62 -6.03
N ASN A 81 -3.26 8.54 -5.35
CA ASN A 81 -3.14 8.50 -3.90
C ASN A 81 -1.76 9.00 -3.44
N GLU A 82 -1.65 10.31 -3.17
CA GLU A 82 -0.40 10.94 -2.73
C GLU A 82 0.19 10.31 -1.46
N TYR A 83 -0.66 9.89 -0.51
CA TYR A 83 -0.23 9.21 0.71
C TYR A 83 0.51 7.91 0.38
N ALA A 84 -0.15 7.05 -0.41
CA ALA A 84 0.42 5.77 -0.79
C ALA A 84 1.66 5.93 -1.69
N GLN A 85 1.66 6.89 -2.62
CA GLN A 85 2.83 7.19 -3.46
C GLN A 85 4.05 7.57 -2.63
N SER A 86 3.89 8.43 -1.62
CA SER A 86 4.98 8.84 -0.72
C SER A 86 5.52 7.66 0.09
N LEU A 87 4.62 6.86 0.68
CA LEU A 87 4.99 5.67 1.46
C LEU A 87 5.71 4.63 0.59
N LEU A 88 5.10 4.28 -0.56
CA LEU A 88 5.59 3.22 -1.43
C LEU A 88 6.89 3.59 -2.15
N HIS A 89 7.12 4.87 -2.46
CA HIS A 89 8.41 5.31 -2.99
C HIS A 89 9.55 4.94 -2.03
N ARG A 90 9.38 5.19 -0.74
CA ARG A 90 10.37 4.87 0.29
C ARG A 90 10.53 3.36 0.46
N THR A 91 9.42 2.62 0.67
CA THR A 91 9.48 1.17 0.89
C THR A 91 9.96 0.38 -0.33
N ALA A 92 9.72 0.88 -1.54
CA ALA A 92 10.26 0.29 -2.76
C ALA A 92 11.79 0.45 -2.86
N ARG A 93 12.32 1.62 -2.45
CA ARG A 93 13.76 1.83 -2.33
C ARG A 93 14.39 0.89 -1.30
N ASP A 94 13.75 0.74 -0.14
CA ASP A 94 14.20 -0.17 0.91
C ASP A 94 14.15 -1.64 0.46
N ALA A 95 13.20 -2.00 -0.42
CA ALA A 95 13.14 -3.31 -1.06
C ALA A 95 14.19 -3.50 -2.17
N GLY A 96 14.97 -2.46 -2.52
CA GLY A 96 16.03 -2.51 -3.51
C GLY A 96 15.55 -2.31 -4.95
N LEU A 97 14.47 -1.55 -5.18
CA LEU A 97 14.10 -1.09 -6.51
C LEU A 97 14.89 0.18 -6.87
N GLY A 98 15.42 0.22 -8.10
CA GLY A 98 16.05 1.41 -8.67
C GLY A 98 15.03 2.52 -8.97
N LEU A 99 15.50 3.76 -9.14
CA LEU A 99 14.60 4.89 -9.44
C LEU A 99 13.89 4.71 -10.79
N ASP A 100 14.61 4.18 -11.79
CA ASP A 100 14.04 3.93 -13.12
C ASP A 100 12.94 2.87 -13.05
N GLU A 101 13.16 1.81 -12.29
CA GLU A 101 12.16 0.75 -12.09
C GLU A 101 10.93 1.25 -11.30
N ILE A 102 11.13 2.15 -10.34
CA ILE A 102 10.02 2.81 -9.62
C ILE A 102 9.21 3.69 -10.58
N ALA A 103 9.87 4.39 -11.51
CA ALA A 103 9.18 5.20 -12.52
C ALA A 103 8.35 4.32 -13.47
N LEU A 104 8.93 3.24 -13.99
CA LEU A 104 8.23 2.27 -14.83
C LEU A 104 7.05 1.63 -14.11
N ALA A 105 7.24 1.20 -12.87
CA ALA A 105 6.19 0.54 -12.09
C ALA A 105 4.95 1.43 -11.90
N ARG A 106 5.10 2.75 -11.79
CA ARG A 106 3.98 3.70 -11.71
C ARG A 106 3.09 3.69 -12.95
N GLU A 107 3.65 3.33 -14.09
CA GLU A 107 2.93 3.23 -15.38
C GLU A 107 2.51 1.78 -15.71
N PHE A 108 2.57 0.86 -14.72
CA PHE A 108 2.38 -0.58 -14.89
C PHE A 108 3.39 -1.21 -15.84
N GLU A 109 4.63 -0.70 -15.84
CA GLU A 109 5.73 -1.20 -16.66
C GLU A 109 6.88 -1.70 -15.80
N SER A 110 7.78 -2.47 -16.39
CA SER A 110 9.02 -2.95 -15.79
C SER A 110 10.06 -3.25 -16.87
N SER A 111 11.33 -3.09 -16.54
CA SER A 111 12.44 -3.55 -17.38
C SER A 111 12.59 -5.08 -17.36
N ASP A 112 12.01 -5.75 -16.36
CA ASP A 112 11.94 -7.21 -16.25
C ASP A 112 10.68 -7.71 -16.99
N VAL A 113 10.86 -8.50 -18.03
CA VAL A 113 9.79 -9.02 -18.89
C VAL A 113 8.74 -9.81 -18.09
N ARG A 114 9.19 -10.58 -17.09
CA ARG A 114 8.30 -11.35 -16.22
C ARG A 114 7.40 -10.43 -15.40
N GLU A 115 7.98 -9.39 -14.81
CA GLU A 115 7.23 -8.39 -14.04
C GLU A 115 6.28 -7.58 -14.93
N ALA A 116 6.74 -7.20 -16.14
CA ALA A 116 5.93 -6.45 -17.10
C ALA A 116 4.66 -7.22 -17.51
N ALA A 117 4.75 -8.53 -17.72
CA ALA A 117 3.58 -9.36 -18.05
C ALA A 117 2.52 -9.35 -16.94
N LEU A 118 2.94 -9.50 -15.67
CA LEU A 118 2.01 -9.43 -14.54
C LEU A 118 1.39 -8.02 -14.41
N LEU A 119 2.23 -6.98 -14.54
CA LEU A 119 1.75 -5.59 -14.43
C LEU A 119 0.76 -5.24 -15.54
N SER A 120 0.93 -5.78 -16.76
CA SER A 120 -0.04 -5.60 -17.86
C SER A 120 -1.40 -6.22 -17.52
N PHE A 121 -1.43 -7.41 -16.93
CA PHE A 121 -2.66 -8.02 -16.44
C PHE A 121 -3.30 -7.18 -15.33
N ILE A 122 -2.52 -6.70 -14.35
CA ILE A 122 -3.01 -5.87 -13.26
C ILE A 122 -3.53 -4.52 -13.79
N LYS A 123 -2.87 -3.92 -14.80
CA LYS A 123 -3.34 -2.70 -15.45
C LYS A 123 -4.74 -2.88 -16.02
N ALA A 124 -4.95 -3.92 -16.82
CA ALA A 124 -6.26 -4.22 -17.39
C ALA A 124 -7.32 -4.44 -16.29
N LEU A 125 -6.95 -5.07 -15.17
CA LEU A 125 -7.86 -5.31 -14.05
C LEU A 125 -8.31 -4.01 -13.35
N VAL A 126 -7.44 -2.98 -13.26
CA VAL A 126 -7.73 -1.76 -12.50
C VAL A 126 -8.24 -0.60 -13.36
N GLU A 127 -8.01 -0.63 -14.67
CA GLU A 127 -8.45 0.43 -15.60
C GLU A 127 -9.89 0.28 -16.07
N THR A 128 -10.46 -0.92 -15.98
CA THR A 128 -11.83 -1.20 -16.42
C THR A 128 -12.59 -2.03 -15.40
N ASP A 129 -13.92 -1.96 -15.45
CA ASP A 129 -14.82 -2.85 -14.68
C ASP A 129 -15.12 -4.16 -15.45
N GLU A 130 -14.50 -4.34 -16.61
CA GLU A 130 -14.68 -5.53 -17.44
C GLU A 130 -13.71 -6.64 -17.02
N VAL A 131 -14.01 -7.87 -17.45
CA VAL A 131 -13.09 -8.99 -17.26
C VAL A 131 -11.84 -8.74 -18.10
N PRO A 132 -10.64 -8.79 -17.49
CA PRO A 132 -9.39 -8.60 -18.23
C PRO A 132 -9.28 -9.58 -19.39
N PRO A 133 -8.69 -9.19 -20.54
CA PRO A 133 -8.49 -10.07 -21.66
C PRO A 133 -7.70 -11.34 -21.28
N LEU A 134 -8.19 -12.51 -21.70
CA LEU A 134 -7.62 -13.80 -21.31
C LEU A 134 -6.12 -13.91 -21.68
N HIS A 135 -5.71 -13.36 -22.83
CA HIS A 135 -4.31 -13.42 -23.28
C HIS A 135 -3.34 -12.79 -22.26
N LEU A 136 -3.73 -11.71 -21.55
CA LEU A 136 -2.86 -11.10 -20.53
C LEU A 136 -2.62 -12.03 -19.33
N LEU A 137 -3.62 -12.83 -18.96
CA LEU A 137 -3.47 -13.85 -17.93
C LEU A 137 -2.57 -15.00 -18.41
N GLU A 138 -2.72 -15.39 -19.68
CA GLU A 138 -1.90 -16.43 -20.30
C GLU A 138 -0.44 -15.96 -20.44
N GLU A 139 -0.20 -14.74 -20.88
CA GLU A 139 1.14 -14.12 -20.94
C GLU A 139 1.82 -14.07 -19.56
N ALA A 140 1.07 -13.72 -18.50
CA ALA A 140 1.60 -13.76 -17.14
C ALA A 140 2.04 -15.18 -16.75
N ARG A 141 1.23 -16.21 -17.06
CA ARG A 141 1.57 -17.62 -16.81
C ARG A 141 2.78 -18.08 -17.62
N GLU A 142 2.86 -17.71 -18.89
CA GLU A 142 3.99 -18.02 -19.78
C GLU A 142 5.28 -17.36 -19.31
N ALA A 143 5.18 -16.15 -18.71
CA ALA A 143 6.30 -15.48 -18.06
C ALA A 143 6.72 -16.13 -16.73
N GLY A 144 6.03 -17.20 -16.30
CA GLY A 144 6.38 -18.01 -15.13
C GLY A 144 5.71 -17.60 -13.82
N TRP A 145 4.62 -16.82 -13.86
CA TRP A 145 3.79 -16.57 -12.69
C TRP A 145 2.84 -17.73 -12.44
N THR A 146 2.79 -18.20 -11.20
CA THR A 146 1.81 -19.22 -10.79
C THR A 146 0.44 -18.58 -10.54
N ASP A 147 -0.64 -19.36 -10.63
CA ASP A 147 -1.98 -18.89 -10.30
C ASP A 147 -2.07 -18.37 -8.85
N GLU A 148 -1.34 -18.99 -7.92
CA GLU A 148 -1.22 -18.53 -6.54
C GLU A 148 -0.66 -17.10 -6.48
N GLN A 149 0.44 -16.83 -7.16
CA GLN A 149 1.06 -15.50 -7.20
C GLN A 149 0.18 -14.46 -7.90
N ILE A 150 -0.52 -14.85 -8.95
CA ILE A 150 -1.47 -13.97 -9.64
C ILE A 150 -2.65 -13.63 -8.74
N LEU A 151 -3.20 -14.59 -8.01
CA LEU A 151 -4.26 -14.36 -7.03
C LEU A 151 -3.80 -13.46 -5.87
N GLU A 152 -2.57 -13.65 -5.39
CA GLU A 152 -1.98 -12.75 -4.40
C GLU A 152 -1.79 -11.33 -4.95
N ALA A 153 -1.40 -11.18 -6.23
CA ALA A 153 -1.30 -9.87 -6.88
C ALA A 153 -2.67 -9.16 -6.92
N VAL A 154 -3.75 -9.87 -7.27
CA VAL A 154 -5.12 -9.34 -7.21
C VAL A 154 -5.51 -8.94 -5.77
N ALA A 155 -5.15 -9.75 -4.79
CA ALA A 155 -5.38 -9.42 -3.38
C ALA A 155 -4.61 -8.16 -2.93
N TYR A 156 -3.39 -7.94 -3.44
CA TYR A 156 -2.63 -6.70 -3.22
C TYR A 156 -3.32 -5.46 -3.81
N VAL A 157 -3.90 -5.58 -5.01
CA VAL A 157 -4.72 -4.51 -5.60
C VAL A 157 -5.89 -4.13 -4.67
N ALA A 158 -6.60 -5.12 -4.13
CA ALA A 158 -7.69 -4.89 -3.19
C ALA A 158 -7.21 -4.21 -1.89
N LEU A 159 -6.06 -4.61 -1.36
CA LEU A 159 -5.45 -3.99 -0.18
C LEU A 159 -5.07 -2.52 -0.44
N ALA A 160 -4.48 -2.23 -1.60
CA ALA A 160 -4.16 -0.87 -2.04
C ALA A 160 -5.42 -0.02 -2.22
N GLY A 161 -6.49 -0.59 -2.79
CA GLY A 161 -7.80 0.05 -2.89
C GLY A 161 -8.40 0.40 -1.53
N PHE A 162 -8.30 -0.49 -0.54
CA PHE A 162 -8.73 -0.19 0.83
C PHE A 162 -7.95 0.99 1.42
N MET A 163 -6.62 1.01 1.27
CA MET A 163 -5.79 2.13 1.71
C MET A 163 -6.21 3.45 1.04
N ASN A 164 -6.45 3.42 -0.28
CA ASN A 164 -6.90 4.60 -1.02
C ASN A 164 -8.26 5.11 -0.53
N LEU A 165 -9.23 4.24 -0.31
CA LEU A 165 -10.54 4.63 0.19
C LEU A 165 -10.44 5.30 1.56
N LEU A 166 -9.67 4.74 2.48
CA LEU A 166 -9.52 5.29 3.83
C LEU A 166 -8.76 6.62 3.83
N THR A 167 -7.63 6.71 3.12
CA THR A 167 -6.83 7.94 3.06
C THR A 167 -7.61 9.08 2.42
N ARG A 168 -8.41 8.79 1.38
CA ARG A 168 -9.28 9.74 0.72
C ARG A 168 -10.46 10.16 1.60
N ALA A 169 -11.15 9.22 2.26
CA ALA A 169 -12.26 9.52 3.16
C ALA A 169 -11.82 10.35 4.37
N GLY A 170 -10.65 10.02 4.93
CA GLY A 170 -10.08 10.69 6.08
C GLY A 170 -9.28 11.96 5.75
N ASN A 171 -9.00 12.24 4.47
CA ASN A 171 -8.03 13.28 4.08
C ASN A 171 -6.70 13.13 4.83
N ILE A 172 -6.23 11.88 4.98
CA ILE A 172 -5.08 11.56 5.82
C ILE A 172 -3.81 12.15 5.21
N PRO A 173 -3.05 13.00 5.95
CA PRO A 173 -1.80 13.54 5.46
C PRO A 173 -0.71 12.47 5.40
N ALA A 174 0.25 12.63 4.48
CA ALA A 174 1.42 11.77 4.41
C ALA A 174 2.24 11.84 5.71
N ASP A 175 2.85 10.73 6.08
CA ASP A 175 3.72 10.65 7.25
C ASP A 175 4.96 11.55 7.05
N GLY A 176 5.38 12.28 8.10
CA GLY A 176 6.48 13.23 8.04
C GLY A 176 6.14 14.54 7.32
N SER A 177 4.86 14.92 7.25
CA SER A 177 4.44 16.26 6.79
C SER A 177 4.99 17.34 7.74
N VAL A 178 5.14 18.56 7.22
CA VAL A 178 5.82 19.71 7.88
C VAL A 178 5.30 20.03 9.30
N GLU A 179 4.12 19.53 9.69
CA GLU A 179 3.56 19.71 11.04
C GLU A 179 4.25 18.83 12.08
N ASP A 180 4.57 17.56 11.77
CA ASP A 180 5.33 16.70 12.68
C ASP A 180 6.74 17.26 12.91
N SER A 181 7.33 17.90 11.89
CA SER A 181 8.62 18.57 11.98
C SER A 181 8.59 19.80 12.89
N ARG A 182 7.46 20.52 13.00
CA ARG A 182 7.34 21.70 13.87
C ARG A 182 7.16 21.34 15.34
N LEU A 183 6.50 20.23 15.63
CA LEU A 183 6.35 19.74 17.01
C LEU A 183 7.68 19.22 17.56
N LEU A 184 8.51 18.60 16.72
CA LEU A 184 9.84 18.13 17.09
C LEU A 184 10.89 19.27 17.23
N SER A 185 10.65 20.43 16.58
CA SER A 185 11.54 21.59 16.69
C SER A 185 11.15 22.56 17.81
N ALA A 186 10.01 22.34 18.48
CA ALA A 186 9.51 23.17 19.58
C ALA A 186 9.69 22.51 20.97
N ALA A 187 10.25 21.31 21.03
CA ALA A 187 10.63 20.58 22.24
C ALA A 187 12.14 20.57 22.43
#